data_d52a13fa755e5e5507a3f573fd34672c
#
_entry.id   d52a13fa755e5e5507a3f573fd34672c
#
_cell.length_a   1.000
_cell.length_b   1.000
_cell.length_c   1.000
_cell.angle_alpha   90.00
_cell.angle_beta   90.00
_cell.angle_gamma   90.00
#
_symmetry.space_group_name_H-M   'P 1'
#
loop_
_entity.id
_entity.type
_entity.pdbx_description
1 polymer ?
#
loop_
_entity_poly.entity_id
_entity_poly.type
_entity_poly.pdbx_seq_one_letter_code
_entity_poly.pdbx_strand_id
1 'polypeptide(L)'
;MAENKLENSLKIAIGQSVNKCFEAVDITPENIMIEIPKDSTHGDYSTNIAMQLTRTLHKNPREIATAIVDSLDQEAAHVEKVEIAGPGFINFFMKNDALTSVITEVLSEKDNYGQTHFGEGKKYNVEFVSANPTGDLHLGHAKGAAVGDSICRIMTKAGYDVTREYYINDAGKQITNLALSLYSRYLALFDIERPIPEDGYMGQDVIDIAKSIKEKEGDALTQLTEEEAIAYFRKVGTEHELQKIKDILKEFRVSFDVWFSETSLYEGNKIEPAINKLKEKGYTYEQDGALWFRTTDFGDDKDRVLIKTDGSLSLIHISAPTRLGMISYA
;
A
#
# COMPACT_ATOMS: atom_id res chain seq x y z
N MET A 1 -14.91 -9.49 0.61
CA MET A 1 -14.51 -10.64 -0.21
C MET A 1 -15.44 -10.64 -1.41
N ALA A 2 -14.92 -10.84 -2.63
CA ALA A 2 -15.79 -11.12 -3.76
C ALA A 2 -16.58 -12.38 -3.37
N GLU A 3 -17.89 -12.25 -3.23
CA GLU A 3 -18.72 -13.39 -2.94
C GLU A 3 -18.62 -14.39 -4.08
N ASN A 4 -18.21 -15.60 -3.76
CA ASN A 4 -18.29 -16.71 -4.72
C ASN A 4 -19.77 -16.91 -5.05
N LYS A 5 -20.19 -16.51 -6.24
CA LYS A 5 -21.60 -16.55 -6.66
C LYS A 5 -22.21 -17.95 -6.49
N LEU A 6 -21.43 -19.00 -6.78
CA LEU A 6 -21.89 -20.38 -6.59
C LEU A 6 -22.07 -20.73 -5.12
N GLU A 7 -21.13 -20.35 -4.28
CA GLU A 7 -21.23 -20.56 -2.83
C GLU A 7 -22.45 -19.82 -2.25
N ASN A 8 -22.68 -18.59 -2.69
CA ASN A 8 -23.83 -17.80 -2.23
C ASN A 8 -25.16 -18.39 -2.71
N SER A 9 -25.26 -18.82 -3.98
CA SER A 9 -26.45 -19.51 -4.49
C SER A 9 -26.73 -20.79 -3.71
N LEU A 10 -25.69 -21.54 -3.37
CA LEU A 10 -25.80 -22.74 -2.57
C LEU A 10 -26.27 -22.44 -1.13
N LYS A 11 -25.71 -21.40 -0.48
CA LYS A 11 -26.16 -20.94 0.84
C LYS A 11 -27.62 -20.50 0.85
N ILE A 12 -28.05 -19.76 -0.16
CA ILE A 12 -29.44 -19.33 -0.32
C ILE A 12 -30.36 -20.54 -0.43
N ALA A 13 -30.04 -21.50 -1.30
CA ALA A 13 -30.87 -22.71 -1.49
C ALA A 13 -30.93 -23.59 -0.23
N ILE A 14 -29.81 -23.75 0.49
CA ILE A 14 -29.79 -24.47 1.77
C ILE A 14 -30.67 -23.76 2.81
N GLY A 15 -30.52 -22.41 2.95
CA GLY A 15 -31.33 -21.63 3.89
C GLY A 15 -32.82 -21.72 3.61
N GLN A 16 -33.22 -21.61 2.35
CA GLN A 16 -34.61 -21.80 1.93
C GLN A 16 -35.14 -23.21 2.24
N SER A 17 -34.31 -24.23 2.00
CA SER A 17 -34.66 -25.62 2.32
C SER A 17 -34.84 -25.83 3.82
N VAL A 18 -33.94 -25.32 4.67
CA VAL A 18 -34.04 -25.39 6.13
C VAL A 18 -35.30 -24.71 6.61
N ASN A 19 -35.55 -23.47 6.19
CA ASN A 19 -36.71 -22.67 6.64
C ASN A 19 -38.03 -23.27 6.17
N LYS A 20 -38.03 -23.97 5.02
CA LYS A 20 -39.19 -24.70 4.52
C LYS A 20 -39.50 -25.95 5.35
N CYS A 21 -38.49 -26.68 5.79
CA CYS A 21 -38.62 -27.94 6.51
C CYS A 21 -38.88 -27.78 8.02
N PHE A 22 -38.42 -26.64 8.61
CA PHE A 22 -38.37 -26.47 10.05
C PHE A 22 -38.84 -25.07 10.46
N GLU A 23 -40.12 -24.91 10.74
CA GLU A 23 -40.74 -23.62 11.15
C GLU A 23 -40.12 -23.01 12.43
N ALA A 24 -39.46 -23.83 13.26
CA ALA A 24 -38.84 -23.40 14.51
C ALA A 24 -37.44 -22.71 14.30
N VAL A 25 -36.99 -22.62 13.06
CA VAL A 25 -35.64 -22.13 12.73
C VAL A 25 -35.76 -21.11 11.61
N ASP A 26 -35.10 -19.96 11.77
CA ASP A 26 -34.92 -18.95 10.72
C ASP A 26 -33.44 -18.82 10.44
N ILE A 27 -32.97 -19.39 9.33
CA ILE A 27 -31.58 -19.42 8.92
C ILE A 27 -31.39 -18.48 7.71
N THR A 28 -30.44 -17.56 7.85
CA THR A 28 -29.98 -16.71 6.74
C THR A 28 -28.74 -17.32 6.09
N PRO A 29 -28.40 -16.97 4.84
CA PRO A 29 -27.21 -17.47 4.15
C PRO A 29 -25.90 -17.24 4.92
N GLU A 30 -25.82 -16.16 5.71
CA GLU A 30 -24.63 -15.80 6.51
C GLU A 30 -24.40 -16.80 7.66
N ASN A 31 -25.43 -17.49 8.10
CA ASN A 31 -25.34 -18.49 9.17
C ASN A 31 -24.89 -19.87 8.66
N ILE A 32 -24.80 -20.06 7.35
CA ILE A 32 -24.45 -21.33 6.73
C ILE A 32 -22.96 -21.36 6.40
N MET A 33 -22.23 -22.22 7.07
CA MET A 33 -20.82 -22.51 6.74
C MET A 33 -20.76 -23.52 5.61
N ILE A 34 -20.01 -23.15 4.56
CA ILE A 34 -19.65 -24.03 3.45
C ILE A 34 -18.15 -24.19 3.45
N GLU A 35 -17.68 -25.40 3.29
CA GLU A 35 -16.26 -25.77 3.24
C GLU A 35 -15.96 -26.48 1.91
N ILE A 36 -14.76 -26.32 1.41
CA ILE A 36 -14.23 -27.11 0.29
C ILE A 36 -13.57 -28.34 0.90
N PRO A 37 -14.08 -29.56 0.62
CA PRO A 37 -13.51 -30.79 1.15
C PRO A 37 -12.04 -30.95 0.72
N LYS A 38 -11.20 -31.49 1.60
CA LYS A 38 -9.79 -31.78 1.26
C LYS A 38 -9.67 -32.91 0.23
N ASP A 39 -10.63 -33.84 0.23
CA ASP A 39 -10.71 -34.97 -0.68
C ASP A 39 -11.84 -34.71 -1.67
N SER A 40 -11.52 -34.61 -2.94
CA SER A 40 -12.46 -34.35 -4.04
C SER A 40 -13.54 -35.43 -4.21
N THR A 41 -13.34 -36.62 -3.64
CA THR A 41 -14.37 -37.69 -3.61
C THR A 41 -15.59 -37.32 -2.77
N HIS A 42 -15.42 -36.30 -1.91
CA HIS A 42 -16.52 -35.75 -1.08
C HIS A 42 -17.22 -34.54 -1.71
N GLY A 43 -17.04 -34.32 -3.01
CA GLY A 43 -17.70 -33.24 -3.74
C GLY A 43 -16.89 -31.92 -3.77
N ASP A 44 -17.50 -30.89 -4.36
CA ASP A 44 -16.90 -29.55 -4.52
C ASP A 44 -17.10 -28.69 -3.26
N TYR A 45 -18.26 -28.87 -2.60
CA TYR A 45 -18.61 -28.17 -1.36
C TYR A 45 -19.20 -29.12 -0.33
N SER A 46 -19.10 -28.78 0.95
CA SER A 46 -19.70 -29.51 2.08
C SER A 46 -20.23 -28.55 3.13
N THR A 47 -21.28 -28.94 3.83
CA THR A 47 -21.79 -28.20 5.00
C THR A 47 -22.12 -29.16 6.16
N ASN A 48 -21.96 -28.64 7.37
CA ASN A 48 -22.34 -29.32 8.63
C ASN A 48 -23.61 -28.77 9.26
N ILE A 49 -24.41 -28.01 8.50
CA ILE A 49 -25.60 -27.31 9.01
C ILE A 49 -26.57 -28.24 9.74
N ALA A 50 -26.76 -29.46 9.24
CA ALA A 50 -27.65 -30.43 9.88
C ALA A 50 -27.20 -30.81 11.31
N MET A 51 -25.90 -30.90 11.53
CA MET A 51 -25.33 -31.16 12.87
C MET A 51 -25.48 -29.93 13.79
N GLN A 52 -25.34 -28.72 13.26
CA GLN A 52 -25.54 -27.48 14.01
C GLN A 52 -26.99 -27.35 14.50
N LEU A 53 -27.97 -27.73 13.69
CA LEU A 53 -29.39 -27.66 14.00
C LEU A 53 -29.90 -28.74 14.96
N THR A 54 -29.09 -29.76 15.27
CA THR A 54 -29.47 -30.88 16.15
C THR A 54 -29.97 -30.40 17.52
N ARG A 55 -29.30 -29.42 18.11
CA ARG A 55 -29.66 -28.87 19.44
C ARG A 55 -30.98 -28.13 19.41
N THR A 56 -31.25 -27.38 18.37
CA THR A 56 -32.45 -26.57 18.23
C THR A 56 -33.67 -27.44 17.87
N LEU A 57 -33.48 -28.40 16.99
CA LEU A 57 -34.57 -29.27 16.48
C LEU A 57 -34.79 -30.53 17.30
N HIS A 58 -33.87 -30.88 18.21
CA HIS A 58 -33.94 -32.15 18.99
C HIS A 58 -34.14 -33.38 18.11
N LYS A 59 -33.57 -33.42 16.91
CA LYS A 59 -33.63 -34.50 15.93
C LYS A 59 -32.25 -35.05 15.60
N ASN A 60 -32.25 -36.28 15.05
CA ASN A 60 -31.02 -36.88 14.54
C ASN A 60 -30.44 -36.05 13.39
N PRO A 61 -29.12 -35.74 13.36
CA PRO A 61 -28.55 -34.92 12.33
C PRO A 61 -28.69 -35.52 10.92
N ARG A 62 -28.73 -36.85 10.76
CA ARG A 62 -28.99 -37.49 9.46
C ARG A 62 -30.41 -37.27 8.98
N GLU A 63 -31.38 -37.28 9.90
CA GLU A 63 -32.81 -37.00 9.56
C GLU A 63 -32.95 -35.54 9.12
N ILE A 64 -32.26 -34.61 9.80
CA ILE A 64 -32.24 -33.20 9.41
C ILE A 64 -31.61 -33.05 8.03
N ALA A 65 -30.44 -33.68 7.80
CA ALA A 65 -29.78 -33.65 6.51
C ALA A 65 -30.65 -34.19 5.37
N THR A 66 -31.35 -35.31 5.61
CA THR A 66 -32.27 -35.90 4.62
C THR A 66 -33.42 -34.93 4.29
N ALA A 67 -34.06 -34.34 5.29
CA ALA A 67 -35.14 -33.37 5.06
C ALA A 67 -34.65 -32.14 4.25
N ILE A 68 -33.43 -31.62 4.55
CA ILE A 68 -32.83 -30.51 3.82
C ILE A 68 -32.61 -30.92 2.35
N VAL A 69 -32.01 -32.08 2.11
CA VAL A 69 -31.70 -32.57 0.75
C VAL A 69 -32.94 -32.83 -0.07
N ASP A 70 -33.97 -33.43 0.54
CA ASP A 70 -35.24 -33.75 -0.14
C ASP A 70 -36.00 -32.48 -0.57
N SER A 71 -35.80 -31.36 0.11
CA SER A 71 -36.46 -30.08 -0.20
C SER A 71 -35.57 -29.09 -0.95
N LEU A 72 -34.30 -29.44 -1.20
CA LEU A 72 -33.32 -28.58 -1.85
C LEU A 72 -33.65 -28.37 -3.32
N ASP A 73 -33.70 -27.14 -3.76
CA ASP A 73 -33.76 -26.80 -5.18
C ASP A 73 -32.35 -26.93 -5.79
N GLN A 74 -32.07 -28.17 -6.28
CA GLN A 74 -30.76 -28.49 -6.86
C GLN A 74 -30.48 -27.69 -8.15
N GLU A 75 -31.51 -27.28 -8.89
CA GLU A 75 -31.37 -26.50 -10.11
C GLU A 75 -30.91 -25.05 -9.78
N ALA A 76 -31.62 -24.41 -8.83
CA ALA A 76 -31.27 -23.06 -8.38
C ALA A 76 -29.89 -23.01 -7.66
N ALA A 77 -29.51 -24.13 -7.02
CA ALA A 77 -28.24 -24.29 -6.37
C ALA A 77 -27.09 -24.68 -7.32
N HIS A 78 -27.35 -24.93 -8.61
CA HIS A 78 -26.40 -25.43 -9.61
C HIS A 78 -25.74 -26.76 -9.20
N VAL A 79 -26.46 -27.61 -8.48
CA VAL A 79 -25.98 -28.90 -7.96
C VAL A 79 -26.36 -30.03 -8.92
N GLU A 80 -25.42 -30.90 -9.23
CA GLU A 80 -25.65 -32.11 -10.02
C GLU A 80 -26.03 -33.30 -9.13
N LYS A 81 -25.37 -33.41 -7.96
CA LYS A 81 -25.53 -34.51 -7.03
C LYS A 81 -25.34 -34.07 -5.59
N VAL A 82 -26.08 -34.65 -4.66
CA VAL A 82 -25.92 -34.44 -3.22
C VAL A 82 -25.74 -35.79 -2.51
N GLU A 83 -24.80 -35.83 -1.57
CA GLU A 83 -24.55 -37.01 -0.72
C GLU A 83 -24.56 -36.65 0.77
N ILE A 84 -25.18 -37.49 1.60
CA ILE A 84 -25.15 -37.36 3.05
C ILE A 84 -24.05 -38.30 3.58
N ALA A 85 -23.03 -37.72 4.20
CA ALA A 85 -21.86 -38.43 4.70
C ALA A 85 -21.75 -38.38 6.23
N GLY A 86 -21.16 -39.43 6.81
CA GLY A 86 -20.87 -39.49 8.24
C GLY A 86 -22.07 -39.22 9.13
N PRO A 87 -21.93 -38.38 10.17
CA PRO A 87 -23.00 -38.09 11.13
C PRO A 87 -24.06 -37.08 10.62
N GLY A 88 -23.94 -36.59 9.39
CA GLY A 88 -24.91 -35.62 8.84
C GLY A 88 -24.26 -34.47 8.07
N PHE A 89 -23.04 -34.65 7.53
CA PHE A 89 -22.47 -33.76 6.53
C PHE A 89 -23.27 -33.89 5.24
N ILE A 90 -23.45 -32.76 4.57
CA ILE A 90 -24.10 -32.72 3.24
C ILE A 90 -23.02 -32.29 2.25
N ASN A 91 -22.71 -33.17 1.32
CA ASN A 91 -21.69 -32.94 0.26
C ASN A 91 -22.37 -32.63 -1.06
N PHE A 92 -21.90 -31.61 -1.76
CA PHE A 92 -22.46 -31.12 -3.00
C PHE A 92 -21.48 -31.30 -4.14
N PHE A 93 -21.90 -31.88 -5.23
CA PHE A 93 -21.22 -31.99 -6.51
C PHE A 93 -21.87 -31.00 -7.45
N MET A 94 -21.13 -30.02 -7.90
CA MET A 94 -21.67 -28.93 -8.71
C MET A 94 -21.72 -29.30 -10.19
N LYS A 95 -22.66 -28.70 -10.93
CA LYS A 95 -22.71 -28.86 -12.38
C LYS A 95 -21.45 -28.30 -13.04
N ASN A 96 -20.89 -28.99 -14.03
CA ASN A 96 -19.67 -28.58 -14.70
C ASN A 96 -19.77 -27.22 -15.39
N ASP A 97 -20.94 -26.91 -15.98
CA ASP A 97 -21.18 -25.61 -16.62
C ASP A 97 -21.17 -24.45 -15.61
N ALA A 98 -21.67 -24.71 -14.40
CA ALA A 98 -21.59 -23.73 -13.30
C ALA A 98 -20.15 -23.49 -12.86
N LEU A 99 -19.33 -24.54 -12.71
CA LEU A 99 -17.91 -24.42 -12.36
C LEU A 99 -17.10 -23.68 -13.44
N THR A 100 -17.42 -23.91 -14.72
CA THR A 100 -16.73 -23.27 -15.84
C THR A 100 -17.25 -21.87 -16.18
N SER A 101 -18.41 -21.47 -15.68
CA SER A 101 -19.01 -20.14 -15.90
C SER A 101 -18.08 -18.99 -15.49
N VAL A 102 -17.24 -19.21 -14.47
CA VAL A 102 -16.24 -18.23 -14.00
C VAL A 102 -15.26 -17.83 -15.13
N ILE A 103 -14.94 -18.73 -16.05
CA ILE A 103 -14.05 -18.42 -17.17
C ILE A 103 -14.70 -17.38 -18.08
N THR A 104 -15.97 -17.56 -18.40
CA THR A 104 -16.75 -16.60 -19.23
C THR A 104 -16.86 -15.25 -18.51
N GLU A 105 -17.09 -15.25 -17.19
CA GLU A 105 -17.15 -14.04 -16.39
C GLU A 105 -15.82 -13.29 -16.36
N VAL A 106 -14.71 -13.99 -16.11
CA VAL A 106 -13.36 -13.41 -16.15
C VAL A 106 -13.05 -12.79 -17.51
N LEU A 107 -13.39 -13.50 -18.60
CA LEU A 107 -13.17 -13.01 -19.96
C LEU A 107 -14.03 -11.79 -20.28
N SER A 108 -15.23 -11.69 -19.72
CA SER A 108 -16.14 -10.57 -19.89
C SER A 108 -15.71 -9.35 -19.08
N GLU A 109 -15.41 -9.54 -17.78
CA GLU A 109 -15.08 -8.47 -16.86
C GLU A 109 -13.63 -8.00 -16.96
N LYS A 110 -12.74 -8.84 -17.48
CA LYS A 110 -11.30 -8.53 -17.69
C LYS A 110 -10.68 -7.97 -16.40
N ASP A 111 -10.13 -6.75 -16.51
CA ASP A 111 -9.47 -6.07 -15.39
C ASP A 111 -10.44 -5.69 -14.26
N ASN A 112 -11.74 -5.71 -14.48
CA ASN A 112 -12.75 -5.43 -13.44
C ASN A 112 -13.12 -6.66 -12.64
N TYR A 113 -12.76 -7.88 -13.09
CA TYR A 113 -13.07 -9.11 -12.35
C TYR A 113 -12.54 -9.06 -10.92
N GLY A 114 -13.39 -9.38 -9.96
CA GLY A 114 -13.06 -9.34 -8.53
C GLY A 114 -13.10 -7.95 -7.90
N GLN A 115 -13.55 -6.92 -8.61
CA GLN A 115 -13.77 -5.60 -8.03
C GLN A 115 -14.95 -5.61 -7.07
N THR A 116 -14.80 -4.91 -5.93
CA THR A 116 -15.85 -4.72 -4.94
C THR A 116 -16.07 -3.24 -4.65
N HIS A 117 -17.16 -2.91 -3.95
CA HIS A 117 -17.50 -1.55 -3.55
C HIS A 117 -17.28 -1.30 -2.06
N PHE A 118 -16.52 -2.15 -1.38
CA PHE A 118 -16.29 -2.09 0.06
C PHE A 118 -15.70 -0.74 0.52
N GLY A 119 -14.81 -0.18 -0.31
CA GLY A 119 -14.12 1.09 -0.04
C GLY A 119 -14.79 2.33 -0.63
N GLU A 120 -15.96 2.21 -1.23
CA GLU A 120 -16.61 3.29 -1.97
C GLU A 120 -16.73 4.59 -1.17
N GLY A 121 -16.29 5.70 -1.78
CA GLY A 121 -16.27 7.03 -1.17
C GLY A 121 -15.13 7.30 -0.19
N LYS A 122 -14.29 6.31 0.13
CA LYS A 122 -13.14 6.48 1.03
C LYS A 122 -11.86 6.74 0.23
N LYS A 123 -11.19 7.85 0.56
CA LYS A 123 -9.93 8.25 -0.07
C LYS A 123 -8.75 7.91 0.84
N TYR A 124 -7.70 7.38 0.23
CA TYR A 124 -6.44 7.07 0.91
C TYR A 124 -5.27 7.62 0.12
N ASN A 125 -4.36 8.30 0.82
CA ASN A 125 -3.03 8.62 0.31
C ASN A 125 -2.04 7.61 0.90
N VAL A 126 -1.34 6.88 0.04
CA VAL A 126 -0.38 5.85 0.44
C VAL A 126 1.00 6.28 -0.04
N GLU A 127 1.84 6.68 0.93
CA GLU A 127 3.25 6.98 0.69
C GLU A 127 4.09 5.72 0.86
N PHE A 128 4.97 5.44 -0.09
CA PHE A 128 5.90 4.31 0.00
C PHE A 128 7.14 4.52 -0.86
N VAL A 129 8.20 3.73 -0.62
CA VAL A 129 9.56 3.90 -1.12
C VAL A 129 10.21 5.16 -0.58
N SER A 130 9.87 6.34 -1.08
CA SER A 130 10.32 7.67 -0.65
C SER A 130 11.82 7.74 -0.35
N ALA A 131 12.63 7.09 -1.21
CA ALA A 131 14.08 7.06 -1.09
C ALA A 131 14.67 8.44 -1.44
N ASN A 132 15.71 8.84 -0.72
CA ASN A 132 16.41 10.09 -1.01
C ASN A 132 17.08 10.03 -2.40
N PRO A 133 16.99 11.08 -3.23
CA PRO A 133 17.59 11.11 -4.55
C PRO A 133 19.11 11.39 -4.46
N THR A 134 19.83 10.50 -3.80
CA THR A 134 21.28 10.62 -3.54
C THR A 134 22.06 9.36 -3.90
N GLY A 135 21.45 8.43 -4.61
CA GLY A 135 22.05 7.19 -5.07
C GLY A 135 21.05 6.11 -5.45
N ASP A 136 21.56 4.90 -5.72
CA ASP A 136 20.80 3.78 -6.20
C ASP A 136 19.79 3.23 -5.19
N LEU A 137 18.65 2.73 -5.71
CA LEU A 137 17.72 1.95 -4.92
C LEU A 137 18.34 0.60 -4.55
N HIS A 138 18.18 0.20 -3.30
CA HIS A 138 18.63 -1.09 -2.78
C HIS A 138 17.45 -2.04 -2.51
N LEU A 139 17.75 -3.28 -2.14
CA LEU A 139 16.75 -4.33 -1.91
C LEU A 139 15.66 -3.93 -0.89
N GLY A 140 16.00 -3.13 0.12
CA GLY A 140 15.00 -2.62 1.08
C GLY A 140 13.94 -1.74 0.41
N HIS A 141 14.37 -0.86 -0.54
CA HIS A 141 13.46 -0.03 -1.32
C HIS A 141 12.58 -0.89 -2.26
N ALA A 142 13.16 -1.93 -2.89
CA ALA A 142 12.40 -2.88 -3.73
C ALA A 142 11.32 -3.61 -2.94
N LYS A 143 11.61 -4.03 -1.69
CA LYS A 143 10.62 -4.63 -0.80
C LYS A 143 9.49 -3.64 -0.48
N GLY A 144 9.83 -2.41 -0.11
CA GLY A 144 8.86 -1.34 0.15
C GLY A 144 7.97 -1.05 -1.06
N ALA A 145 8.58 -1.02 -2.26
CA ALA A 145 7.88 -0.82 -3.53
C ALA A 145 6.87 -1.95 -3.81
N ALA A 146 7.31 -3.21 -3.68
CA ALA A 146 6.44 -4.37 -3.91
C ALA A 146 5.25 -4.42 -2.93
N VAL A 147 5.49 -4.15 -1.64
CA VAL A 147 4.44 -4.16 -0.61
C VAL A 147 3.47 -2.99 -0.82
N GLY A 148 4.00 -1.77 -1.00
CA GLY A 148 3.18 -0.57 -1.16
C GLY A 148 2.29 -0.64 -2.41
N ASP A 149 2.85 -1.04 -3.56
CA ASP A 149 2.07 -1.20 -4.79
C ASP A 149 1.02 -2.31 -4.68
N SER A 150 1.36 -3.43 -4.04
CA SER A 150 0.39 -4.51 -3.80
C SER A 150 -0.78 -4.06 -2.92
N ILE A 151 -0.51 -3.32 -1.85
CA ILE A 151 -1.56 -2.73 -0.98
C ILE A 151 -2.45 -1.80 -1.80
N CYS A 152 -1.85 -0.87 -2.58
CA CYS A 152 -2.60 0.06 -3.41
C CYS A 152 -3.50 -0.67 -4.42
N ARG A 153 -2.98 -1.72 -5.09
CA ARG A 153 -3.76 -2.53 -6.05
C ARG A 153 -4.94 -3.24 -5.38
N ILE A 154 -4.71 -3.85 -4.21
CA ILE A 154 -5.77 -4.53 -3.45
C ILE A 154 -6.83 -3.52 -2.99
N MET A 155 -6.42 -2.39 -2.45
CA MET A 155 -7.35 -1.34 -2.03
C MET A 155 -8.17 -0.78 -3.21
N THR A 156 -7.52 -0.53 -4.36
CA THR A 156 -8.22 -0.09 -5.57
C THR A 156 -9.26 -1.14 -6.02
N LYS A 157 -8.89 -2.43 -6.00
CA LYS A 157 -9.84 -3.52 -6.27
C LYS A 157 -10.98 -3.61 -5.26
N ALA A 158 -10.73 -3.24 -4.02
CA ALA A 158 -11.75 -3.16 -2.98
C ALA A 158 -12.65 -1.90 -3.09
N GLY A 159 -12.44 -1.03 -4.09
CA GLY A 159 -13.26 0.14 -4.35
C GLY A 159 -12.84 1.40 -3.59
N TYR A 160 -11.64 1.44 -3.01
CA TYR A 160 -11.07 2.66 -2.45
C TYR A 160 -10.51 3.56 -3.56
N ASP A 161 -10.59 4.88 -3.33
CA ASP A 161 -9.90 5.89 -4.12
C ASP A 161 -8.49 6.08 -3.54
N VAL A 162 -7.49 5.51 -4.21
CA VAL A 162 -6.12 5.41 -3.71
C VAL A 162 -5.19 6.32 -4.51
N THR A 163 -4.56 7.27 -3.84
CA THR A 163 -3.48 8.08 -4.37
C THR A 163 -2.14 7.50 -3.91
N ARG A 164 -1.24 7.20 -4.85
CA ARG A 164 0.12 6.73 -4.58
C ARG A 164 1.06 7.91 -4.53
N GLU A 165 1.75 8.10 -3.41
CA GLU A 165 2.66 9.24 -3.22
C GLU A 165 4.09 8.76 -2.99
N TYR A 166 5.01 9.44 -3.68
CA TYR A 166 6.44 9.37 -3.43
C TYR A 166 6.90 10.71 -2.86
N TYR A 167 7.44 10.71 -1.65
CA TYR A 167 8.01 11.91 -1.04
C TYR A 167 9.48 12.05 -1.44
N ILE A 168 9.80 13.18 -2.08
CA ILE A 168 11.15 13.51 -2.53
C ILE A 168 11.79 14.41 -1.47
N ASN A 169 12.76 13.87 -0.75
CA ASN A 169 13.60 14.65 0.16
C ASN A 169 14.71 15.39 -0.64
N ASP A 170 14.31 16.45 -1.34
CA ASP A 170 15.19 17.28 -2.19
C ASP A 170 15.71 18.52 -1.48
N ALA A 171 15.50 18.63 -0.18
CA ALA A 171 16.03 19.67 0.70
C ALA A 171 17.05 19.08 1.70
N GLY A 172 17.80 19.93 2.38
CA GLY A 172 18.67 19.54 3.48
C GLY A 172 20.10 19.16 3.13
N LYS A 173 20.83 18.69 4.16
CA LYS A 173 22.29 18.48 4.13
C LYS A 173 22.73 17.42 3.10
N GLN A 174 21.98 16.35 2.94
CA GLN A 174 22.34 15.26 2.03
C GLN A 174 22.39 15.73 0.57
N ILE A 175 21.41 16.51 0.15
CA ILE A 175 21.37 17.06 -1.20
C ILE A 175 22.46 18.11 -1.41
N THR A 176 22.77 18.90 -0.38
CA THR A 176 23.92 19.82 -0.42
C THR A 176 25.24 19.05 -0.57
N ASN A 177 25.42 17.95 0.16
CA ASN A 177 26.60 17.11 0.05
C ASN A 177 26.71 16.44 -1.34
N LEU A 178 25.60 16.03 -1.93
CA LEU A 178 25.56 15.53 -3.32
C LEU A 178 26.01 16.63 -4.29
N ALA A 179 25.45 17.84 -4.18
CA ALA A 179 25.82 18.97 -5.03
C ALA A 179 27.30 19.30 -4.97
N LEU A 180 27.87 19.38 -3.77
CA LEU A 180 29.30 19.64 -3.56
C LEU A 180 30.17 18.49 -4.09
N SER A 181 29.74 17.26 -3.95
CA SER A 181 30.44 16.08 -4.49
C SER A 181 30.46 16.10 -6.01
N LEU A 182 29.34 16.41 -6.64
CA LEU A 182 29.23 16.58 -8.09
C LEU A 182 30.12 17.72 -8.59
N TYR A 183 30.10 18.86 -7.90
CA TYR A 183 30.95 20.00 -8.24
C TYR A 183 32.45 19.65 -8.13
N SER A 184 32.85 18.98 -7.05
CA SER A 184 34.25 18.53 -6.89
C SER A 184 34.67 17.56 -8.01
N ARG A 185 33.79 16.60 -8.40
CA ARG A 185 34.05 15.68 -9.51
C ARG A 185 34.10 16.40 -10.86
N TYR A 186 33.21 17.37 -11.07
CA TYR A 186 33.22 18.19 -12.29
C TYR A 186 34.51 18.99 -12.41
N LEU A 187 34.96 19.68 -11.37
CA LEU A 187 36.21 20.43 -11.35
C LEU A 187 37.44 19.55 -11.60
N ALA A 188 37.45 18.33 -11.03
CA ALA A 188 38.52 17.36 -11.26
C ALA A 188 38.68 16.96 -12.74
N LEU A 189 37.65 17.05 -13.56
CA LEU A 189 37.74 16.84 -15.01
C LEU A 189 38.49 17.94 -15.76
N PHE A 190 38.80 19.05 -15.10
CA PHE A 190 39.57 20.19 -15.61
C PHE A 190 40.87 20.41 -14.82
N ASP A 191 41.35 19.39 -14.11
CA ASP A 191 42.55 19.40 -13.28
C ASP A 191 42.50 20.46 -12.15
N ILE A 192 41.28 20.82 -11.69
CA ILE A 192 41.07 21.74 -10.57
C ILE A 192 40.73 20.88 -9.33
N GLU A 193 41.62 20.92 -8.34
CA GLU A 193 41.45 20.18 -7.10
C GLU A 193 40.46 20.89 -6.17
N ARG A 194 39.42 20.13 -5.74
CA ARG A 194 38.51 20.52 -4.69
C ARG A 194 38.17 19.26 -3.85
N PRO A 195 38.32 19.30 -2.50
CA PRO A 195 38.00 18.17 -1.67
C PRO A 195 36.49 17.87 -1.70
N ILE A 196 36.16 16.59 -1.74
CA ILE A 196 34.80 16.14 -1.52
C ILE A 196 34.48 16.27 -0.04
N PRO A 197 33.25 16.72 0.37
CA PRO A 197 32.84 16.76 1.77
C PRO A 197 33.06 15.42 2.50
N GLU A 198 33.30 15.44 3.80
CA GLU A 198 33.51 14.24 4.60
C GLU A 198 32.33 13.25 4.47
N ASP A 199 31.07 13.76 4.50
CA ASP A 199 29.84 13.02 4.27
C ASP A 199 29.43 13.04 2.78
N GLY A 200 30.37 13.22 1.84
CA GLY A 200 30.08 13.35 0.41
C GLY A 200 29.95 12.01 -0.30
N TYR A 201 29.48 12.07 -1.52
CA TYR A 201 29.21 10.90 -2.37
C TYR A 201 30.38 10.65 -3.31
N MET A 202 30.91 9.40 -3.29
CA MET A 202 32.09 9.02 -4.06
C MET A 202 31.79 7.99 -5.15
N GLY A 203 30.52 7.60 -5.31
CA GLY A 203 30.09 6.54 -6.22
C GLY A 203 30.40 6.81 -7.70
N GLN A 204 30.33 5.78 -8.52
CA GLN A 204 30.54 5.87 -9.95
C GLN A 204 29.46 6.73 -10.62
N ASP A 205 28.25 6.69 -10.12
CA ASP A 205 27.11 7.52 -10.51
C ASP A 205 27.44 9.02 -10.47
N VAL A 206 28.03 9.50 -9.37
CA VAL A 206 28.45 10.91 -9.23
C VAL A 206 29.49 11.29 -10.29
N ILE A 207 30.42 10.38 -10.59
CA ILE A 207 31.43 10.59 -11.64
C ILE A 207 30.78 10.68 -13.02
N ASP A 208 29.83 9.82 -13.30
CA ASP A 208 29.16 9.75 -14.60
C ASP A 208 28.23 10.96 -14.82
N ILE A 209 27.54 11.41 -13.77
CA ILE A 209 26.80 12.68 -13.81
C ILE A 209 27.72 13.85 -14.08
N ALA A 210 28.88 13.96 -13.39
CA ALA A 210 29.82 15.02 -13.60
C ALA A 210 30.36 15.04 -15.04
N LYS A 211 30.63 13.88 -15.65
CA LYS A 211 31.03 13.77 -17.06
C LYS A 211 29.92 14.26 -18.00
N SER A 212 28.68 13.87 -17.77
CA SER A 212 27.55 14.30 -18.59
C SER A 212 27.35 15.82 -18.52
N ILE A 213 27.56 16.42 -17.34
CA ILE A 213 27.53 17.89 -17.17
C ILE A 213 28.67 18.54 -17.96
N LYS A 214 29.90 17.98 -17.91
CA LYS A 214 31.02 18.49 -18.72
C LYS A 214 30.74 18.45 -20.22
N GLU A 215 30.14 17.37 -20.70
CA GLU A 215 29.77 17.23 -22.12
C GLU A 215 28.78 18.32 -22.56
N LYS A 216 27.86 18.70 -21.67
CA LYS A 216 26.81 19.67 -21.94
C LYS A 216 27.25 21.12 -21.77
N GLU A 217 27.91 21.41 -20.66
CA GLU A 217 28.20 22.77 -20.20
C GLU A 217 29.68 23.21 -20.49
N GLY A 218 30.55 22.27 -20.93
CA GLY A 218 31.96 22.54 -21.14
C GLY A 218 32.66 22.91 -19.83
N ASP A 219 33.39 24.03 -19.81
CA ASP A 219 34.09 24.60 -18.68
C ASP A 219 33.35 25.78 -17.99
N ALA A 220 32.15 26.08 -18.44
CA ALA A 220 31.38 27.26 -18.01
C ALA A 220 31.15 27.33 -16.48
N LEU A 221 31.10 26.17 -15.82
CA LEU A 221 30.80 26.08 -14.40
C LEU A 221 32.07 26.06 -13.51
N THR A 222 33.27 26.17 -14.09
CA THR A 222 34.52 26.09 -13.30
C THR A 222 34.78 27.34 -12.43
N GLN A 223 34.13 28.46 -12.75
CA GLN A 223 34.28 29.73 -12.07
C GLN A 223 33.14 30.11 -11.13
N LEU A 224 32.21 29.15 -10.88
CA LEU A 224 31.08 29.39 -9.97
C LEU A 224 31.57 29.60 -8.54
N THR A 225 30.91 30.51 -7.83
CA THR A 225 31.00 30.57 -6.37
C THR A 225 30.44 29.31 -5.77
N GLU A 226 30.77 29.02 -4.52
CA GLU A 226 30.22 27.82 -3.84
C GLU A 226 28.69 27.84 -3.79
N GLU A 227 28.10 28.99 -3.55
CA GLU A 227 26.63 29.15 -3.48
C GLU A 227 25.97 28.87 -4.83
N GLU A 228 26.52 29.44 -5.91
CA GLU A 228 26.05 29.18 -7.28
C GLU A 228 26.22 27.71 -7.67
N ALA A 229 27.37 27.11 -7.31
CA ALA A 229 27.63 25.71 -7.55
C ALA A 229 26.63 24.81 -6.81
N ILE A 230 26.37 25.06 -5.52
CA ILE A 230 25.38 24.33 -4.75
C ILE A 230 23.99 24.42 -5.42
N ALA A 231 23.58 25.61 -5.84
CA ALA A 231 22.28 25.81 -6.48
C ALA A 231 22.17 25.04 -7.80
N TYR A 232 23.19 25.12 -8.66
CA TYR A 232 23.21 24.42 -9.95
C TYR A 232 23.27 22.89 -9.78
N PHE A 233 24.29 22.40 -9.06
CA PHE A 233 24.53 20.97 -8.92
C PHE A 233 23.48 20.26 -8.06
N ARG A 234 22.85 20.96 -7.11
CA ARG A 234 21.67 20.46 -6.40
C ARG A 234 20.56 20.13 -7.39
N LYS A 235 20.20 21.11 -8.24
CA LYS A 235 19.12 20.93 -9.22
C LYS A 235 19.42 19.77 -10.16
N VAL A 236 20.56 19.81 -10.84
CA VAL A 236 20.92 18.83 -11.87
C VAL A 236 21.14 17.43 -11.25
N GLY A 237 21.81 17.35 -10.10
CA GLY A 237 22.03 16.09 -9.40
C GLY A 237 20.73 15.43 -8.94
N THR A 238 19.84 16.21 -8.31
CA THR A 238 18.54 15.72 -7.85
C THR A 238 17.67 15.27 -9.03
N GLU A 239 17.60 16.06 -10.11
CA GLU A 239 16.85 15.70 -11.33
C GLU A 239 17.36 14.40 -11.94
N HIS A 240 18.67 14.21 -12.02
CA HIS A 240 19.29 13.01 -12.57
C HIS A 240 18.99 11.77 -11.73
N GLU A 241 19.26 11.84 -10.42
CA GLU A 241 18.99 10.71 -9.51
C GLU A 241 17.50 10.39 -9.43
N LEU A 242 16.63 11.40 -9.42
CA LEU A 242 15.19 11.19 -9.42
C LEU A 242 14.71 10.53 -10.72
N GLN A 243 15.27 10.92 -11.87
CA GLN A 243 14.93 10.29 -13.14
C GLN A 243 15.32 8.81 -13.15
N LYS A 244 16.50 8.48 -12.65
CA LYS A 244 17.00 7.11 -12.50
C LYS A 244 16.08 6.28 -11.58
N ILE A 245 15.65 6.85 -10.44
CA ILE A 245 14.67 6.22 -9.55
C ILE A 245 13.35 5.94 -10.28
N LYS A 246 12.84 6.90 -11.04
CA LYS A 246 11.61 6.75 -11.83
C LYS A 246 11.73 5.63 -12.87
N ASP A 247 12.86 5.56 -13.55
CA ASP A 247 13.10 4.55 -14.58
C ASP A 247 13.17 3.14 -14.00
N ILE A 248 13.89 2.96 -12.87
CA ILE A 248 13.97 1.68 -12.14
C ILE A 248 12.58 1.26 -11.63
N LEU A 249 11.81 2.17 -11.03
CA LEU A 249 10.47 1.87 -10.54
C LEU A 249 9.51 1.51 -11.67
N LYS A 250 9.62 2.17 -12.82
CA LYS A 250 8.85 1.83 -14.03
C LYS A 250 9.19 0.44 -14.54
N GLU A 251 10.47 0.08 -14.59
CA GLU A 251 10.92 -1.28 -14.95
C GLU A 251 10.38 -2.31 -13.95
N PHE A 252 10.37 -1.98 -12.67
CA PHE A 252 9.78 -2.77 -11.60
C PHE A 252 8.23 -2.78 -11.61
N ARG A 253 7.59 -2.06 -12.56
CA ARG A 253 6.13 -1.91 -12.74
C ARG A 253 5.43 -1.27 -11.54
N VAL A 254 6.11 -0.39 -10.85
CA VAL A 254 5.57 0.44 -9.77
C VAL A 254 5.43 1.87 -10.27
N SER A 255 4.26 2.47 -10.06
CA SER A 255 3.96 3.85 -10.47
C SER A 255 3.42 4.66 -9.31
N PHE A 256 3.61 5.97 -9.39
CA PHE A 256 3.11 6.95 -8.42
C PHE A 256 2.27 8.00 -9.13
N ASP A 257 1.20 8.44 -8.45
CA ASP A 257 0.32 9.50 -8.93
C ASP A 257 0.88 10.88 -8.56
N VAL A 258 1.55 10.96 -7.40
CA VAL A 258 2.14 12.19 -6.86
C VAL A 258 3.61 11.97 -6.54
N TRP A 259 4.46 12.86 -7.05
CA TRP A 259 5.87 13.01 -6.70
C TRP A 259 6.00 14.31 -5.93
N PHE A 260 5.95 14.21 -4.60
CA PHE A 260 5.90 15.35 -3.72
C PHE A 260 7.31 15.84 -3.34
N SER A 261 7.67 17.07 -3.77
CA SER A 261 8.96 17.70 -3.43
C SER A 261 8.87 18.42 -2.09
N GLU A 262 9.80 18.11 -1.18
CA GLU A 262 9.94 18.83 0.09
C GLU A 262 10.23 20.33 -0.12
N THR A 263 11.07 20.66 -1.10
CA THR A 263 11.40 22.06 -1.46
C THR A 263 10.13 22.88 -1.72
N SER A 264 9.07 22.26 -2.28
CA SER A 264 7.80 22.94 -2.54
C SER A 264 7.08 23.45 -1.28
N LEU A 265 7.42 22.93 -0.11
CA LEU A 265 6.88 23.40 1.17
C LEU A 265 7.50 24.73 1.58
N TYR A 266 8.78 24.91 1.29
CA TYR A 266 9.51 26.13 1.60
C TYR A 266 9.13 27.26 0.64
N GLU A 267 9.10 26.97 -0.67
CA GLU A 267 8.74 27.95 -1.71
C GLU A 267 7.30 28.45 -1.58
N GLY A 268 6.38 27.57 -1.14
CA GLY A 268 4.96 27.89 -0.98
C GLY A 268 4.60 28.55 0.35
N ASN A 269 5.56 28.83 1.25
CA ASN A 269 5.35 29.29 2.62
C ASN A 269 4.26 28.51 3.36
N LYS A 270 4.24 27.19 3.21
CA LYS A 270 3.20 26.30 3.81
C LYS A 270 3.53 25.92 5.24
N ILE A 271 4.80 26.00 5.64
CA ILE A 271 5.31 25.52 6.91
C ILE A 271 5.02 26.51 8.03
N GLU A 272 5.32 27.79 7.82
CA GLU A 272 5.15 28.81 8.83
C GLU A 272 3.70 28.93 9.35
N PRO A 273 2.66 28.95 8.50
CA PRO A 273 1.27 28.97 8.96
C PRO A 273 0.92 27.71 9.80
N ALA A 274 1.47 26.55 9.46
CA ALA A 274 1.23 25.32 10.22
C ALA A 274 1.86 25.41 11.63
N ILE A 275 3.11 25.88 11.73
CA ILE A 275 3.78 26.09 13.01
C ILE A 275 3.04 27.14 13.86
N ASN A 276 2.63 28.26 13.26
CA ASN A 276 1.88 29.29 13.96
C ASN A 276 0.57 28.75 14.53
N LYS A 277 -0.15 27.92 13.76
CA LYS A 277 -1.36 27.27 14.24
C LYS A 277 -1.12 26.32 15.41
N LEU A 278 0.02 25.61 15.43
CA LEU A 278 0.40 24.76 16.57
C LEU A 278 0.74 25.60 17.80
N LYS A 279 1.44 26.74 17.62
CA LYS A 279 1.73 27.71 18.71
C LYS A 279 0.44 28.29 19.29
N GLU A 280 -0.48 28.78 18.45
CA GLU A 280 -1.77 29.33 18.85
C GLU A 280 -2.61 28.33 19.67
N LYS A 281 -2.52 27.03 19.34
CA LYS A 281 -3.20 25.97 20.09
C LYS A 281 -2.49 25.53 21.34
N GLY A 282 -1.32 26.08 21.67
CA GLY A 282 -0.53 25.73 22.86
C GLY A 282 0.13 24.36 22.78
N TYR A 283 0.26 23.76 21.58
CA TYR A 283 0.87 22.45 21.37
C TYR A 283 2.38 22.49 21.24
N THR A 284 3.00 23.65 21.40
CA THR A 284 4.44 23.83 21.30
C THR A 284 5.03 24.47 22.54
N TYR A 285 6.32 24.27 22.76
CA TYR A 285 7.11 24.94 23.78
C TYR A 285 8.56 25.12 23.32
N GLU A 286 9.28 26.07 23.93
CA GLU A 286 10.70 26.30 23.66
C GLU A 286 11.54 25.62 24.74
N GLN A 287 12.56 24.87 24.31
CA GLN A 287 13.55 24.26 25.19
C GLN A 287 14.92 24.22 24.49
N ASP A 288 15.97 24.60 25.21
CA ASP A 288 17.37 24.59 24.73
C ASP A 288 17.57 25.31 23.38
N GLY A 289 16.81 26.37 23.12
CA GLY A 289 16.88 27.14 21.88
C GLY A 289 16.20 26.50 20.67
N ALA A 290 15.47 25.41 20.86
CA ALA A 290 14.69 24.72 19.85
C ALA A 290 13.19 24.84 20.13
N LEU A 291 12.35 24.81 19.09
CA LEU A 291 10.90 24.74 19.22
C LEU A 291 10.46 23.30 19.19
N TRP A 292 9.76 22.85 20.21
CA TRP A 292 9.26 21.49 20.38
C TRP A 292 7.75 21.41 20.21
N PHE A 293 7.27 20.27 19.69
CA PHE A 293 5.88 19.89 19.61
C PHE A 293 5.56 18.85 20.69
N ARG A 294 4.48 19.07 21.45
CA ARG A 294 3.98 18.15 22.49
C ARG A 294 3.29 16.95 21.88
N THR A 295 4.05 16.12 21.20
CA THR A 295 3.51 14.91 20.56
C THR A 295 3.05 13.86 21.56
N THR A 296 3.56 13.90 22.80
CA THR A 296 3.11 13.05 23.90
C THR A 296 1.64 13.27 24.26
N ASP A 297 1.12 14.50 24.10
CA ASP A 297 -0.30 14.81 24.28
C ASP A 297 -1.21 14.07 23.27
N PHE A 298 -0.63 13.55 22.20
CA PHE A 298 -1.30 12.83 21.12
C PHE A 298 -0.94 11.34 21.06
N GLY A 299 -0.26 10.82 22.10
CA GLY A 299 0.05 9.39 22.22
C GLY A 299 1.41 8.96 21.63
N ASP A 300 2.29 9.90 21.29
CA ASP A 300 3.68 9.59 20.93
C ASP A 300 4.52 9.23 22.17
N ASP A 301 5.63 8.54 21.98
CA ASP A 301 6.55 8.13 23.06
C ASP A 301 7.36 9.28 23.65
N LYS A 302 7.56 10.37 22.89
CA LYS A 302 8.31 11.56 23.30
C LYS A 302 7.92 12.77 22.48
N ASP A 303 8.15 13.98 23.04
CA ASP A 303 7.99 15.23 22.28
C ASP A 303 9.05 15.37 21.19
N ARG A 304 8.70 16.14 20.17
CA ARG A 304 9.48 16.22 18.94
C ARG A 304 9.90 17.65 18.61
N VAL A 305 11.11 17.82 18.09
CA VAL A 305 11.63 19.12 17.65
C VAL A 305 10.97 19.51 16.34
N LEU A 306 10.38 20.69 16.25
CA LEU A 306 9.86 21.29 15.02
C LEU A 306 10.94 22.17 14.35
N ILE A 307 11.56 23.06 15.14
CA ILE A 307 12.64 23.93 14.69
C ILE A 307 13.85 23.66 15.56
N LYS A 308 14.98 23.32 14.94
CA LYS A 308 16.25 23.08 15.63
C LYS A 308 16.88 24.37 16.11
N THR A 309 17.93 24.27 16.93
CA THR A 309 18.71 25.40 17.44
C THR A 309 19.37 26.26 16.36
N ASP A 310 19.68 25.68 15.20
CA ASP A 310 20.23 26.37 14.03
C ASP A 310 19.16 27.03 13.14
N GLY A 311 17.88 27.00 13.57
CA GLY A 311 16.74 27.53 12.83
C GLY A 311 16.23 26.60 11.71
N SER A 312 16.87 25.47 11.46
CA SER A 312 16.42 24.50 10.47
C SER A 312 15.21 23.70 10.95
N LEU A 313 14.35 23.32 10.02
CA LEU A 313 13.19 22.50 10.30
C LEU A 313 13.59 21.03 10.50
N SER A 314 12.85 20.34 11.35
CA SER A 314 13.03 18.90 11.56
C SER A 314 12.06 18.13 10.68
N LEU A 315 12.58 17.41 9.70
CA LEU A 315 11.83 16.69 8.67
C LEU A 315 10.96 15.56 9.20
N ILE A 316 11.48 14.82 10.17
CA ILE A 316 10.81 13.65 10.75
C ILE A 316 9.44 14.00 11.35
N HIS A 317 9.19 15.27 11.64
CA HIS A 317 8.06 15.70 12.45
C HIS A 317 7.05 16.57 11.69
N ILE A 318 7.36 17.01 10.48
CA ILE A 318 6.42 17.74 9.62
C ILE A 318 5.49 16.76 8.88
N SER A 319 6.00 15.57 8.55
CA SER A 319 5.22 14.49 7.93
C SER A 319 4.67 13.44 8.93
N ALA A 320 4.98 13.57 10.23
CA ALA A 320 4.62 12.60 11.25
C ALA A 320 3.10 12.37 11.47
N PRO A 321 2.20 13.34 11.25
CA PRO A 321 0.77 13.06 11.32
C PRO A 321 0.27 12.04 10.30
N THR A 322 1.01 11.86 9.20
CA THR A 322 0.71 10.87 8.15
C THR A 322 1.41 9.53 8.39
N ARG A 323 2.42 9.48 9.26
CA ARG A 323 3.19 8.25 9.57
C ARG A 323 2.58 7.38 10.67
N LEU A 324 1.55 7.80 11.37
CA LEU A 324 0.86 7.02 12.42
C LEU A 324 0.20 5.72 11.90
N GLY A 325 0.25 5.45 10.60
CA GLY A 325 -0.21 4.20 9.99
C GLY A 325 0.86 3.42 9.24
N MET A 326 2.08 3.91 9.18
CA MET A 326 3.16 3.19 8.49
C MET A 326 3.78 2.15 9.43
N ILE A 327 3.70 0.89 9.05
CA ILE A 327 4.47 -0.19 9.65
C ILE A 327 5.96 0.13 9.41
N SER A 328 6.63 0.65 10.43
CA SER A 328 8.07 0.82 10.43
C SER A 328 8.70 -0.56 10.51
N TYR A 329 9.27 -1.00 9.41
CA TYR A 329 10.25 -2.07 9.41
C TYR A 329 11.63 -1.41 9.40
N ALA A 330 12.25 -1.37 10.59
CA ALA A 330 13.67 -1.13 10.73
C ALA A 330 14.47 -2.29 10.15
#